data_81b881b9c92e0ed426d9be9de4e11cc4
#
_entry.id   81b881b9c92e0ed426d9be9de4e11cc4
#
_cell.length_a   1.000
_cell.length_b   1.000
_cell.length_c   1.000
_cell.angle_alpha   90.00
_cell.angle_beta   90.00
_cell.angle_gamma   90.00
#
_symmetry.space_group_name_H-M   'P 1'
#
loop_
_entity.id
_entity.type
_entity.pdbx_description
1 polymer ?
#
loop_
_entity_poly.entity_id
_entity_poly.type
_entity_poly.pdbx_seq_one_letter_code
_entity_poly.pdbx_strand_id
1 'polypeptide(L)'
;MFKKGGQVIYETKGDDLVVHVGGEIDHHSAVSVRTGIDQKIAAERPARVLLELSAVDFMDSSGLGLIMGRFALVKQYGGTLAVLDPSPAVVKIMKLAGMERMITIMRTKGG
;
A
#
# COMPACT_ATOMS: atom_id res chain seq x y z
N MET A 1 11.41 -1.78 -12.98
CA MET A 1 10.38 -2.76 -13.31
C MET A 1 10.20 -3.76 -12.18
N PHE A 2 8.96 -4.08 -11.88
CA PHE A 2 8.65 -5.03 -10.81
C PHE A 2 8.69 -6.46 -11.32
N LYS A 3 9.20 -7.34 -10.47
CA LYS A 3 9.21 -8.77 -10.75
C LYS A 3 7.94 -9.41 -10.21
N LYS A 4 7.65 -10.62 -10.69
CA LYS A 4 6.60 -11.45 -10.10
C LYS A 4 6.92 -11.69 -8.62
N GLY A 5 5.90 -11.73 -7.79
CA GLY A 5 6.06 -12.03 -6.36
C GLY A 5 6.17 -10.82 -5.46
N GLY A 6 5.86 -9.66 -5.96
CA GLY A 6 5.81 -8.44 -5.15
C GLY A 6 7.16 -7.78 -4.95
N GLN A 7 7.27 -6.53 -5.33
CA GLN A 7 8.47 -5.71 -5.21
C GLN A 7 8.09 -4.40 -4.55
N VAL A 8 9.03 -3.80 -3.82
CA VAL A 8 8.78 -2.55 -3.11
C VAL A 8 9.89 -1.56 -3.38
N ILE A 9 9.51 -0.33 -3.70
CA ILE A 9 10.43 0.80 -3.83
C ILE A 9 9.92 1.90 -2.92
N TYR A 10 10.79 2.45 -2.10
CA TYR A 10 10.43 3.52 -1.15
C TYR A 10 10.90 4.87 -1.65
N GLU A 11 10.09 5.88 -1.42
CA GLU A 11 10.42 7.24 -1.79
C GLU A 11 9.95 8.18 -0.66
N THR A 12 10.87 8.98 -0.13
CA THR A 12 10.54 9.93 0.93
C THR A 12 10.41 11.32 0.31
N LYS A 13 9.26 11.97 0.53
CA LYS A 13 8.98 13.31 0.03
C LYS A 13 8.48 14.17 1.19
N GLY A 14 9.37 14.95 1.79
CA GLY A 14 9.01 15.73 2.97
C GLY A 14 8.56 14.81 4.10
N ASP A 15 7.34 15.00 4.58
CA ASP A 15 6.76 14.18 5.64
C ASP A 15 6.02 12.95 5.11
N ASP A 16 6.02 12.75 3.81
CA ASP A 16 5.32 11.63 3.17
C ASP A 16 6.30 10.50 2.85
N LEU A 17 5.86 9.29 3.10
CA LEU A 17 6.54 8.08 2.63
C LEU A 17 5.68 7.47 1.52
N VAL A 18 6.19 7.43 0.31
CA VAL A 18 5.53 6.77 -0.81
C VAL A 18 6.11 5.37 -0.95
N VAL A 19 5.24 4.38 -0.89
CA VAL A 19 5.62 2.97 -1.00
C VAL A 19 5.07 2.44 -2.31
N HIS A 20 5.95 2.26 -3.29
CA HIS A 20 5.57 1.72 -4.58
C HIS A 20 5.64 0.20 -4.51
N VAL A 21 4.49 -0.46 -4.59
CA VAL A 21 4.40 -1.92 -4.55
C VAL A 21 3.91 -2.38 -5.93
N GLY A 22 4.54 -3.42 -6.46
CA GLY A 22 4.16 -3.96 -7.75
C GLY A 22 4.24 -5.47 -7.80
N GLY A 23 3.83 -6.03 -8.91
CA GLY A 23 3.82 -7.47 -9.13
C GLY A 23 2.60 -8.13 -8.51
N GLU A 24 2.76 -9.35 -8.02
CA GLU A 24 1.67 -10.14 -7.46
C GLU A 24 1.71 -10.09 -5.93
N ILE A 25 0.61 -9.69 -5.33
CA ILE A 25 0.47 -9.63 -3.87
C ILE A 25 -0.43 -10.77 -3.42
N ASP A 26 0.19 -11.87 -3.07
CA ASP A 26 -0.50 -13.05 -2.56
C ASP A 26 -0.06 -13.34 -1.12
N HIS A 27 -0.55 -14.42 -0.56
CA HIS A 27 -0.21 -14.82 0.80
C HIS A 27 1.30 -14.93 1.01
N HIS A 28 2.02 -15.40 0.00
CA HIS A 28 3.45 -15.62 0.11
C HIS A 28 4.25 -14.31 0.08
N SER A 29 3.97 -13.45 -0.88
CA SER A 29 4.71 -12.19 -1.04
C SER A 29 4.31 -11.13 0.00
N ALA A 30 3.08 -11.18 0.51
CA ALA A 30 2.60 -10.17 1.47
C ALA A 30 3.46 -10.11 2.74
N VAL A 31 4.03 -11.24 3.17
CA VAL A 31 4.84 -11.28 4.40
C VAL A 31 6.10 -10.42 4.28
N SER A 32 6.87 -10.61 3.21
CA SER A 32 8.12 -9.84 3.04
C SER A 32 7.83 -8.36 2.75
N VAL A 33 6.78 -8.09 1.98
CA VAL A 33 6.38 -6.71 1.69
C VAL A 33 5.99 -6.00 2.99
N ARG A 34 5.18 -6.65 3.82
CA ARG A 34 4.76 -6.09 5.11
C ARG A 34 5.95 -5.78 6.01
N THR A 35 6.88 -6.72 6.14
CA THR A 35 8.04 -6.55 7.01
C THR A 35 8.86 -5.33 6.62
N GLY A 36 9.12 -5.16 5.32
CA GLY A 36 9.88 -4.03 4.82
C GLY A 36 9.19 -2.69 5.08
N ILE A 37 7.88 -2.66 4.82
CA ILE A 37 7.10 -1.43 5.05
C ILE A 37 7.08 -1.07 6.54
N ASP A 38 6.84 -2.06 7.40
CA ASP A 38 6.78 -1.82 8.84
C ASP A 38 8.08 -1.28 9.39
N GLN A 39 9.21 -1.80 8.92
CA GLN A 39 10.52 -1.31 9.32
C GLN A 39 10.71 0.15 8.90
N LYS A 40 10.29 0.48 7.69
CA LYS A 40 10.42 1.84 7.16
C LYS A 40 9.55 2.82 7.93
N ILE A 41 8.32 2.44 8.23
CA ILE A 41 7.39 3.27 9.01
C ILE A 41 7.95 3.52 10.42
N ALA A 42 8.46 2.47 11.06
CA ALA A 42 9.03 2.59 12.42
C ALA A 42 10.25 3.50 12.44
N ALA A 43 11.09 3.42 11.41
CA ALA A 43 12.32 4.20 11.34
C ALA A 43 12.04 5.68 11.04
N GLU A 44 11.12 5.97 10.11
CA GLU A 44 10.90 7.33 9.64
C GLU A 44 9.71 8.03 10.28
N ARG A 45 8.75 7.27 10.77
CA ARG A 45 7.51 7.80 11.36
C ARG A 45 6.91 8.92 10.51
N PRO A 46 6.58 8.63 9.25
CA PRO A 46 6.06 9.65 8.35
C PRO A 46 4.70 10.16 8.81
N ALA A 47 4.41 11.42 8.49
CA ALA A 47 3.08 11.97 8.76
C ALA A 47 2.03 11.32 7.90
N ARG A 48 2.42 10.90 6.67
CA ARG A 48 1.50 10.25 5.74
C ARG A 48 2.23 9.15 4.97
N VAL A 49 1.57 8.01 4.84
CA VAL A 49 2.05 6.92 3.98
C VAL A 49 1.12 6.80 2.79
N LEU A 50 1.70 6.80 1.60
CA LEU A 50 0.97 6.59 0.36
C LEU A 50 1.39 5.24 -0.21
N LEU A 51 0.46 4.29 -0.22
CA LEU A 51 0.70 2.99 -0.87
C LEU A 51 0.35 3.15 -2.34
N GLU A 52 1.37 3.25 -3.18
CA GLU A 52 1.21 3.43 -4.61
C GLU A 52 1.15 2.04 -5.26
N LEU A 53 0.01 1.68 -5.82
CA LEU A 53 -0.30 0.31 -6.22
C LEU A 53 -0.63 0.17 -7.71
N SER A 54 -0.15 1.10 -8.54
CA SER A 54 -0.45 1.07 -9.98
C SER A 54 0.18 -0.11 -10.71
N ALA A 55 1.29 -0.63 -10.18
CA ALA A 55 2.03 -1.74 -10.81
C ALA A 55 1.64 -3.11 -10.24
N VAL A 56 0.60 -3.18 -9.41
CA VAL A 56 0.13 -4.47 -8.89
C VAL A 56 -0.72 -5.16 -9.94
N ASP A 57 -0.28 -6.35 -10.38
CA ASP A 57 -0.95 -7.14 -11.41
C ASP A 57 -2.05 -8.02 -10.83
N PHE A 58 -1.85 -8.47 -9.60
CA PHE A 58 -2.75 -9.39 -8.93
C PHE A 58 -2.71 -9.14 -7.43
N MET A 59 -3.86 -9.21 -6.79
CA MET A 59 -3.96 -9.10 -5.33
C MET A 59 -5.09 -10.00 -4.84
N ASP A 60 -4.79 -10.80 -3.81
CA ASP A 60 -5.82 -11.57 -3.12
C ASP A 60 -6.12 -10.91 -1.76
N SER A 61 -6.84 -11.61 -0.90
CA SER A 61 -7.23 -11.07 0.41
C SER A 61 -6.02 -10.78 1.32
N SER A 62 -4.87 -11.40 1.06
CA SER A 62 -3.64 -11.08 1.80
C SER A 62 -3.21 -9.64 1.55
N GLY A 63 -3.45 -9.14 0.35
CA GLY A 63 -3.17 -7.74 0.02
C GLY A 63 -4.07 -6.78 0.76
N LEU A 64 -5.33 -7.15 0.98
CA LEU A 64 -6.23 -6.35 1.80
C LEU A 64 -5.72 -6.26 3.23
N GLY A 65 -5.26 -7.40 3.78
CA GLY A 65 -4.66 -7.43 5.11
C GLY A 65 -3.40 -6.56 5.19
N LEU A 66 -2.60 -6.58 4.13
CA LEU A 66 -1.42 -5.74 4.04
C LEU A 66 -1.80 -4.26 4.16
N ILE A 67 -2.78 -3.82 3.40
CA ILE A 67 -3.25 -2.42 3.42
C ILE A 67 -3.79 -2.06 4.79
N MET A 68 -4.68 -2.88 5.34
CA MET A 68 -5.33 -2.60 6.62
C MET A 68 -4.36 -2.60 7.79
N GLY A 69 -3.42 -3.53 7.80
CA GLY A 69 -2.42 -3.58 8.86
C GLY A 69 -1.51 -2.37 8.86
N ARG A 70 -1.13 -1.90 7.68
CA ARG A 70 -0.31 -0.68 7.56
C ARG A 70 -1.11 0.56 7.95
N PHE A 71 -2.38 0.60 7.59
CA PHE A 71 -3.27 1.67 8.01
C PHE A 71 -3.33 1.79 9.53
N ALA A 72 -3.53 0.67 10.21
CA ALA A 72 -3.59 0.64 11.68
C ALA A 72 -2.25 1.04 12.30
N LEU A 73 -1.15 0.57 11.75
CA LEU A 73 0.19 0.87 12.28
C LEU A 73 0.50 2.37 12.17
N VAL A 74 0.24 2.96 11.02
CA VAL A 74 0.50 4.40 10.80
C VAL A 74 -0.35 5.23 11.76
N LYS A 75 -1.59 4.81 11.99
CA LYS A 75 -2.47 5.48 12.94
C LYS A 75 -1.91 5.47 14.36
N GLN A 76 -1.29 4.37 14.77
CA GLN A 76 -0.67 4.28 16.10
C GLN A 76 0.43 5.31 16.27
N TYR A 77 1.11 5.68 15.20
CA TYR A 77 2.15 6.71 15.23
C TYR A 77 1.60 8.11 14.96
N GLY A 78 0.29 8.26 14.89
CA GLY A 78 -0.35 9.57 14.69
C GLY A 78 -0.39 10.03 13.24
N GLY A 79 -0.04 9.15 12.31
CA GLY A 79 -0.06 9.48 10.88
C GLY A 79 -1.31 9.00 10.17
N THR A 80 -1.34 9.19 8.86
CA THR A 80 -2.43 8.76 7.99
C THR A 80 -1.89 7.90 6.85
N LEU A 81 -2.76 7.10 6.26
CA LEU A 81 -2.41 6.27 5.11
C LEU A 81 -3.49 6.41 4.04
N ALA A 82 -3.07 6.49 2.79
CA ALA A 82 -3.96 6.45 1.65
C ALA A 82 -3.38 5.51 0.60
N VAL A 83 -4.24 5.01 -0.27
CA VAL A 83 -3.83 4.23 -1.44
C VAL A 83 -3.76 5.18 -2.63
N LEU A 84 -2.63 5.17 -3.32
CA LEU A 84 -2.36 6.06 -4.43
C LEU A 84 -2.37 5.26 -5.74
N ASP A 85 -3.15 5.71 -6.70
CA ASP A 85 -3.21 5.14 -8.06
C ASP A 85 -3.33 3.61 -8.09
N PRO A 86 -4.33 3.03 -7.43
CA PRO A 86 -4.47 1.56 -7.45
C PRO A 86 -4.76 1.06 -8.86
N SER A 87 -4.14 -0.07 -9.22
CA SER A 87 -4.42 -0.74 -10.49
C SER A 87 -5.87 -1.23 -10.50
N PRO A 88 -6.42 -1.58 -11.69
CA PRO A 88 -7.77 -2.15 -11.75
C PRO A 88 -7.94 -3.40 -10.89
N ALA A 89 -6.91 -4.24 -10.79
CA ALA A 89 -6.96 -5.43 -9.95
C ALA A 89 -7.14 -5.08 -8.48
N VAL A 90 -6.44 -4.04 -8.01
CA VAL A 90 -6.54 -3.57 -6.63
C VAL A 90 -7.89 -2.92 -6.38
N VAL A 91 -8.33 -2.05 -7.28
CA VAL A 91 -9.63 -1.37 -7.16
C VAL A 91 -10.75 -2.39 -7.00
N LYS A 92 -10.73 -3.43 -7.83
CA LYS A 92 -11.77 -4.45 -7.82
C LYS A 92 -11.89 -5.13 -6.45
N ILE A 93 -10.76 -5.58 -5.90
CA ILE A 93 -10.79 -6.29 -4.64
C ILE A 93 -11.09 -5.36 -3.46
N MET A 94 -10.63 -4.12 -3.51
CA MET A 94 -10.95 -3.13 -2.48
C MET A 94 -12.45 -2.84 -2.45
N LYS A 95 -13.07 -2.70 -3.61
CA LYS A 95 -14.52 -2.47 -3.70
C LYS A 95 -15.31 -3.66 -3.18
N LEU A 96 -14.93 -4.87 -3.56
CA LEU A 96 -15.61 -6.07 -3.09
C LEU A 96 -15.57 -6.19 -1.57
N ALA A 97 -14.50 -5.72 -0.95
CA ALA A 97 -14.33 -5.75 0.50
C ALA A 97 -14.91 -4.52 1.19
N GLY A 98 -15.41 -3.54 0.44
CA GLY A 98 -15.92 -2.29 1.01
C GLY A 98 -14.84 -1.42 1.63
N MET A 99 -13.59 -1.65 1.28
CA MET A 99 -12.45 -0.98 1.92
C MET A 99 -12.35 0.50 1.56
N GLU A 100 -12.89 0.91 0.43
CA GLU A 100 -12.87 2.31 0.01
C GLU A 100 -13.63 3.23 0.97
N ARG A 101 -14.44 2.67 1.86
CA ARG A 101 -15.15 3.45 2.88
C ARG A 101 -14.23 3.83 4.03
N MET A 102 -13.14 3.13 4.21
CA MET A 102 -12.21 3.33 5.32
C MET A 102 -10.90 3.96 4.86
N ILE A 103 -10.45 3.59 3.68
CA ILE A 103 -9.15 3.99 3.15
C ILE A 103 -9.36 4.97 2.01
N THR A 104 -8.74 6.13 2.11
CA THR A 104 -8.78 7.14 1.04
C THR A 104 -8.01 6.62 -0.17
N ILE A 105 -8.62 6.76 -1.34
CA ILE A 105 -7.97 6.46 -2.62
C ILE A 105 -7.66 7.79 -3.28
N MET A 106 -6.39 7.99 -3.63
CA MET A 106 -5.93 9.19 -4.30
C MET A 106 -5.43 8.83 -5.70
N ARG A 107 -5.60 9.74 -6.63
CA ARG A 107 -5.14 9.53 -8.00
C ARG A 107 -4.33 10.73 -8.42
N THR A 108 -3.18 10.48 -9.03
CA THR A 108 -2.32 11.56 -9.51
C THR A 108 -2.81 12.13 -10.83
N LYS A 109 -3.56 11.32 -11.61
CA LYS A 109 -4.13 11.79 -12.87
C LYS A 109 -5.61 12.03 -12.67
N GLY A 110 -6.07 13.20 -13.09
CA GLY A 110 -7.47 13.57 -13.01
C GLY A 110 -8.35 12.66 -13.87
N GLY A 111 -9.49 12.34 -13.37
CA GLY A 111 -10.50 11.56 -14.09
C GLY A 111 -10.44 10.09 -13.85
#